data_3846e19dd6f5b4a0649aa70a808cd320
#
_entry.id   3846e19dd6f5b4a0649aa70a808cd320
#
_cell.length_a   1.000
_cell.length_b   1.000
_cell.length_c   1.000
_cell.angle_alpha   90.00
_cell.angle_beta   90.00
_cell.angle_gamma   90.00
#
_symmetry.space_group_name_H-M   'P 1'
#
loop_
_entity.id
_entity.type
_entity.pdbx_description
1 polymer ?
#
loop_
_entity_poly.entity_id
_entity_poly.type
_entity_poly.pdbx_seq_one_letter_code
_entity_poly.pdbx_strand_id
1 'polypeptide(L)'
;LGLCGFTAACGLVRSLQKELDAKKGTIKLLNLEDELWTEGRPALPATPAWLLPKEYAGFSPAEKLGQLRAKLSELGCTAQLVSKLDNLAWLLNLRAMDIQCTPYAMAYCYVTPDKATLFINTARVSAEAAAELKANGVELAEYDDVLTFLAAQTEEQTVLADPVSVNYAVYQTLQANPALTVKDEADPLLPMKGVKNEVELAHTREAHIRDG
;
A
#
# COMPACT_ATOMS: atom_id res chain seq x y z
N LEU A 1 -9.71 -19.04 -17.47
CA LEU A 1 -8.40 -18.71 -16.91
C LEU A 1 -8.51 -18.59 -15.40
N GLY A 2 -7.67 -19.34 -14.63
CA GLY A 2 -7.53 -19.18 -13.20
C GLY A 2 -6.37 -18.24 -12.86
N LEU A 3 -6.51 -17.39 -11.85
CA LEU A 3 -5.44 -16.56 -11.32
C LEU A 3 -5.65 -16.24 -9.83
N CYS A 4 -4.56 -15.94 -9.12
CA CYS A 4 -4.61 -15.48 -7.75
C CYS A 4 -4.91 -13.97 -7.71
N GLY A 5 -5.94 -13.60 -6.95
CA GLY A 5 -6.36 -12.21 -6.81
C GLY A 5 -5.37 -11.34 -6.04
N PHE A 6 -4.56 -11.92 -5.17
CA PHE A 6 -3.57 -11.20 -4.38
C PHE A 6 -2.29 -10.84 -5.16
N THR A 7 -1.95 -11.65 -6.18
CA THR A 7 -0.71 -11.46 -6.97
C THR A 7 -0.95 -10.73 -8.29
N ALA A 8 -2.20 -10.65 -8.76
CA ALA A 8 -2.55 -9.99 -10.01
C ALA A 8 -3.05 -8.56 -9.78
N ALA A 9 -2.44 -7.58 -10.43
CA ALA A 9 -2.92 -6.21 -10.42
C ALA A 9 -4.28 -6.08 -11.12
N CYS A 10 -5.15 -5.21 -10.62
CA CYS A 10 -6.48 -4.98 -11.17
C CYS A 10 -6.46 -4.65 -12.67
N GLY A 11 -5.57 -3.77 -13.10
CA GLY A 11 -5.44 -3.39 -14.52
C GLY A 11 -5.07 -4.55 -15.43
N LEU A 12 -4.20 -5.47 -14.96
CA LEU A 12 -3.87 -6.69 -15.69
C LEU A 12 -5.10 -7.59 -15.85
N VAL A 13 -5.85 -7.82 -14.76
CA VAL A 13 -7.05 -8.68 -14.79
C VAL A 13 -8.10 -8.12 -15.74
N ARG A 14 -8.34 -6.81 -15.71
CA ARG A 14 -9.26 -6.13 -16.63
C ARG A 14 -8.84 -6.25 -18.08
N SER A 15 -7.55 -6.10 -18.37
CA SER A 15 -7.02 -6.27 -19.72
C SER A 15 -7.21 -7.70 -20.22
N LEU A 16 -6.90 -8.69 -19.39
CA LEU A 16 -7.10 -10.10 -19.72
C LEU A 16 -8.59 -10.44 -19.90
N GLN A 17 -9.48 -9.91 -19.05
CA GLN A 17 -10.93 -10.13 -19.19
C GLN A 17 -11.43 -9.58 -20.52
N LYS A 18 -11.03 -8.38 -20.90
CA LYS A 18 -11.40 -7.78 -22.21
C LYS A 18 -10.99 -8.66 -23.39
N GLU A 19 -9.80 -9.25 -23.36
CA GLU A 19 -9.33 -10.16 -24.40
C GLU A 19 -10.11 -11.51 -24.40
N LEU A 20 -10.47 -11.99 -23.22
CA LEU A 20 -11.22 -13.22 -23.06
C LEU A 20 -12.70 -13.06 -23.48
N ASP A 21 -13.32 -11.91 -23.25
CA ASP A 21 -14.70 -11.63 -23.62
C ASP A 21 -14.92 -11.84 -25.13
N ALA A 22 -13.95 -11.41 -25.95
CA ALA A 22 -13.98 -11.64 -27.40
C ALA A 22 -13.98 -13.14 -27.78
N LYS A 23 -13.50 -14.00 -26.88
CA LYS A 23 -13.40 -15.47 -27.05
C LYS A 23 -14.41 -16.23 -26.19
N LYS A 24 -15.36 -15.53 -25.57
CA LYS A 24 -16.34 -16.09 -24.60
C LYS A 24 -15.66 -16.83 -23.43
N GLY A 25 -14.45 -16.40 -23.06
CA GLY A 25 -13.71 -16.92 -21.93
C GLY A 25 -14.05 -16.17 -20.64
N THR A 26 -13.75 -16.77 -19.50
CA THR A 26 -13.96 -16.17 -18.18
C THR A 26 -12.69 -16.24 -17.35
N ILE A 27 -12.53 -15.30 -16.40
CA ILE A 27 -11.53 -15.37 -15.35
C ILE A 27 -12.21 -15.87 -14.07
N LYS A 28 -11.55 -16.82 -13.41
CA LYS A 28 -11.92 -17.29 -12.07
C LYS A 28 -10.77 -17.03 -11.13
N LEU A 29 -11.06 -16.38 -10.00
CA LEU A 29 -10.08 -16.23 -8.94
C LEU A 29 -9.93 -17.57 -8.22
N LEU A 30 -8.69 -18.00 -8.10
CA LEU A 30 -8.31 -19.26 -7.46
C LEU A 30 -7.09 -18.96 -6.58
N ASN A 31 -7.27 -19.00 -5.28
CA ASN A 31 -6.17 -18.88 -4.32
C ASN A 31 -5.70 -20.30 -4.00
N LEU A 32 -4.94 -20.87 -4.92
CA LEU A 32 -4.49 -22.27 -4.86
C LEU A 32 -3.09 -22.41 -4.22
N GLU A 33 -2.49 -21.33 -3.76
CA GLU A 33 -1.14 -21.34 -3.23
C GLU A 33 -0.98 -22.32 -2.06
N ASP A 34 -1.97 -22.36 -1.19
CA ASP A 34 -1.95 -23.24 -0.01
C ASP A 34 -2.20 -24.71 -0.37
N GLU A 35 -2.86 -24.97 -1.50
CA GLU A 35 -3.11 -26.32 -2.01
C GLU A 35 -1.96 -26.85 -2.87
N LEU A 36 -1.34 -25.97 -3.67
CA LEU A 36 -0.32 -26.36 -4.64
C LEU A 36 1.10 -26.33 -4.07
N TRP A 37 1.36 -25.47 -3.08
CA TRP A 37 2.68 -25.33 -2.48
C TRP A 37 2.63 -25.68 -1.00
N THR A 38 2.49 -26.96 -0.70
CA THR A 38 2.33 -27.50 0.65
C THR A 38 3.65 -27.78 1.36
N GLU A 39 4.74 -28.03 0.60
CA GLU A 39 6.06 -28.38 1.15
C GLU A 39 7.10 -27.33 0.78
N GLY A 40 7.94 -26.96 1.75
CA GLY A 40 9.07 -26.04 1.52
C GLY A 40 8.68 -24.62 1.18
N ARG A 41 7.42 -24.22 1.34
CA ARG A 41 6.98 -22.82 1.13
C ARG A 41 7.60 -21.92 2.19
N PRO A 42 8.37 -20.89 1.80
CA PRO A 42 8.92 -19.96 2.76
C PRO A 42 7.80 -19.16 3.43
N ALA A 43 7.96 -18.89 4.72
CA ALA A 43 7.07 -17.95 5.41
C ALA A 43 7.21 -16.56 4.81
N LEU A 44 6.17 -15.72 5.01
CA LEU A 44 6.25 -14.31 4.67
C LEU A 44 7.42 -13.66 5.44
N PRO A 45 8.11 -12.69 4.83
CA PRO A 45 9.20 -11.99 5.49
C PRO A 45 8.79 -11.41 6.83
N ALA A 46 9.62 -11.59 7.86
CA ALA A 46 9.39 -11.10 9.21
C ALA A 46 10.58 -10.30 9.74
N THR A 47 11.33 -9.63 8.85
CA THR A 47 12.44 -8.76 9.27
C THR A 47 11.89 -7.59 10.10
N PRO A 48 12.63 -7.12 11.12
CA PRO A 48 12.20 -5.97 11.91
C PRO A 48 11.89 -4.78 11.02
N ALA A 49 10.78 -4.11 11.31
CA ALA A 49 10.40 -2.86 10.65
C ALA A 49 10.90 -1.69 11.50
N TRP A 50 11.40 -0.63 10.85
CA TRP A 50 11.89 0.58 11.51
C TRP A 50 11.41 1.83 10.78
N LEU A 51 11.48 2.97 11.45
CA LEU A 51 11.17 4.26 10.86
C LEU A 51 12.44 5.02 10.51
N LEU A 52 12.50 5.57 9.31
CA LEU A 52 13.56 6.48 8.90
C LEU A 52 13.34 7.83 9.61
N PRO A 53 14.31 8.31 10.39
CA PRO A 53 14.17 9.57 11.11
C PRO A 53 13.90 10.77 10.18
N LYS A 54 13.16 11.76 10.69
CA LYS A 54 12.81 12.98 9.94
C LYS A 54 14.03 13.73 9.41
N GLU A 55 15.16 13.66 10.09
CA GLU A 55 16.42 14.26 9.65
C GLU A 55 16.94 13.72 8.30
N TYR A 56 16.53 12.49 7.93
CA TYR A 56 16.84 11.88 6.63
C TYR A 56 15.68 11.98 5.64
N ALA A 57 14.44 11.98 6.14
CA ALA A 57 13.24 11.99 5.31
C ALA A 57 12.73 13.40 4.97
N GLY A 58 13.15 14.41 5.72
CA GLY A 58 12.73 15.82 5.60
C GLY A 58 11.36 16.11 6.20
N PHE A 59 10.40 15.20 6.03
CA PHE A 59 9.04 15.29 6.56
C PHE A 59 8.71 14.08 7.46
N SER A 60 7.91 14.32 8.49
CA SER A 60 7.32 13.26 9.31
C SER A 60 6.18 12.55 8.56
N PRO A 61 5.77 11.34 8.98
CA PRO A 61 4.58 10.69 8.45
C PRO A 61 3.31 11.56 8.54
N ALA A 62 3.12 12.28 9.65
CA ALA A 62 1.97 13.18 9.81
C ALA A 62 1.94 14.30 8.77
N GLU A 63 3.09 14.93 8.49
CA GLU A 63 3.19 15.97 7.46
C GLU A 63 2.88 15.41 6.06
N LYS A 64 3.41 14.23 5.72
CA LYS A 64 3.14 13.56 4.43
C LYS A 64 1.68 13.11 4.29
N LEU A 65 1.10 12.57 5.38
CA LEU A 65 -0.34 12.23 5.41
C LEU A 65 -1.21 13.48 5.21
N GLY A 66 -0.84 14.60 5.81
CA GLY A 66 -1.52 15.89 5.59
C GLY A 66 -1.48 16.33 4.12
N GLN A 67 -0.32 16.23 3.48
CA GLN A 67 -0.15 16.53 2.05
C GLN A 67 -0.99 15.57 1.17
N LEU A 68 -0.99 14.27 1.49
CA LEU A 68 -1.80 13.29 0.77
C LEU A 68 -3.30 13.60 0.89
N ARG A 69 -3.78 13.88 2.11
CA ARG A 69 -5.19 14.25 2.34
C ARG A 69 -5.64 15.46 1.55
N ALA A 70 -4.77 16.48 1.44
CA ALA A 70 -5.03 17.65 0.58
C ALA A 70 -5.18 17.23 -0.88
N LYS A 71 -4.29 16.36 -1.39
CA LYS A 71 -4.38 15.83 -2.76
C LYS A 71 -5.63 14.99 -2.99
N LEU A 72 -6.01 14.14 -2.05
CA LEU A 72 -7.24 13.35 -2.13
C LEU A 72 -8.48 14.27 -2.22
N SER A 73 -8.51 15.33 -1.42
CA SER A 73 -9.60 16.32 -1.47
C SER A 73 -9.67 17.02 -2.84
N GLU A 74 -8.54 17.44 -3.43
CA GLU A 74 -8.49 18.01 -4.79
C GLU A 74 -9.02 17.04 -5.84
N LEU A 75 -8.79 15.73 -5.65
CA LEU A 75 -9.28 14.68 -6.53
C LEU A 75 -10.73 14.26 -6.23
N GLY A 76 -11.40 14.87 -5.26
CA GLY A 76 -12.75 14.49 -4.83
C GLY A 76 -12.81 13.10 -4.19
N CYS A 77 -11.70 12.65 -3.57
CA CYS A 77 -11.62 11.42 -2.82
C CYS A 77 -11.56 11.71 -1.32
N THR A 78 -12.16 10.84 -0.51
CA THR A 78 -12.12 10.93 0.96
C THR A 78 -11.17 9.90 1.57
N ALA A 79 -10.80 8.87 0.81
CA ALA A 79 -9.89 7.84 1.28
C ALA A 79 -8.97 7.33 0.15
N GLN A 80 -7.87 6.68 0.54
CA GLN A 80 -7.01 5.95 -0.38
C GLN A 80 -6.51 4.66 0.28
N LEU A 81 -6.50 3.57 -0.48
CA LEU A 81 -5.72 2.40 -0.13
C LEU A 81 -4.36 2.45 -0.83
N VAL A 82 -3.31 2.61 -0.06
CA VAL A 82 -1.92 2.57 -0.52
C VAL A 82 -1.45 1.13 -0.48
N SER A 83 -1.19 0.54 -1.65
CA SER A 83 -0.73 -0.85 -1.81
C SER A 83 0.68 -0.96 -2.38
N LYS A 84 1.18 0.12 -2.97
CA LYS A 84 2.52 0.15 -3.55
C LYS A 84 3.57 0.36 -2.47
N LEU A 85 4.47 -0.63 -2.30
CA LEU A 85 5.39 -0.69 -1.16
C LEU A 85 6.35 0.49 -1.07
N ASP A 86 6.84 1.00 -2.20
CA ASP A 86 7.72 2.17 -2.26
C ASP A 86 6.99 3.48 -1.89
N ASN A 87 5.72 3.61 -2.28
CA ASN A 87 4.88 4.75 -1.90
C ASN A 87 4.56 4.71 -0.41
N LEU A 88 4.24 3.54 0.12
CA LEU A 88 4.01 3.33 1.55
C LEU A 88 5.27 3.61 2.38
N ALA A 89 6.42 3.11 1.92
CA ALA A 89 7.70 3.35 2.57
C ALA A 89 8.06 4.84 2.64
N TRP A 90 7.75 5.61 1.58
CA TRP A 90 7.93 7.06 1.57
C TRP A 90 6.92 7.77 2.46
N LEU A 91 5.62 7.42 2.35
CA LEU A 91 4.54 8.07 3.09
C LEU A 91 4.73 7.99 4.60
N LEU A 92 5.05 6.80 5.10
CA LEU A 92 5.16 6.51 6.54
C LEU A 92 6.60 6.50 7.05
N ASN A 93 7.60 6.83 6.24
CA ASN A 93 9.02 6.66 6.56
C ASN A 93 9.37 5.22 6.98
N LEU A 94 8.52 4.25 6.65
CA LEU A 94 8.63 2.86 7.06
C LEU A 94 9.66 2.11 6.22
N ARG A 95 10.50 1.32 6.86
CA ARG A 95 11.51 0.48 6.22
C ARG A 95 11.47 -0.93 6.81
N ALA A 96 11.81 -1.91 5.98
CA ALA A 96 12.13 -3.28 6.36
C ALA A 96 12.91 -3.94 5.21
N MET A 97 13.45 -5.12 5.42
CA MET A 97 14.23 -5.83 4.40
C MET A 97 13.43 -7.03 3.84
N ASP A 98 12.16 -6.81 3.47
CA ASP A 98 11.32 -7.88 2.94
C ASP A 98 11.62 -8.20 1.48
N ILE A 99 12.07 -7.21 0.74
CA ILE A 99 12.47 -7.34 -0.66
C ILE A 99 13.99 -7.26 -0.72
N GLN A 100 14.60 -8.21 -1.39
CA GLN A 100 16.05 -8.25 -1.56
C GLN A 100 16.57 -6.94 -2.17
N CYS A 101 17.61 -6.37 -1.57
CA CYS A 101 18.24 -5.11 -1.98
C CYS A 101 17.33 -3.88 -1.96
N THR A 102 16.14 -3.98 -1.33
CA THR A 102 15.17 -2.90 -1.32
C THR A 102 14.51 -2.80 0.07
N PRO A 103 14.64 -1.65 0.77
CA PRO A 103 14.22 -1.55 2.17
C PRO A 103 12.71 -1.29 2.31
N TYR A 104 11.89 -2.14 1.75
CA TYR A 104 10.44 -2.05 1.81
C TYR A 104 9.83 -3.08 2.76
N ALA A 105 8.76 -2.69 3.42
CA ALA A 105 7.91 -3.57 4.22
C ALA A 105 6.72 -4.06 3.39
N MET A 106 6.40 -5.34 3.47
CA MET A 106 5.12 -5.86 2.98
C MET A 106 4.01 -5.33 3.88
N ALA A 107 3.19 -4.44 3.35
CA ALA A 107 2.12 -3.77 4.09
C ALA A 107 1.10 -3.14 3.14
N TYR A 108 -0.06 -2.77 3.71
CA TYR A 108 -1.04 -1.86 3.12
C TYR A 108 -1.27 -0.70 4.07
N CYS A 109 -1.73 0.44 3.55
CA CYS A 109 -2.18 1.53 4.40
C CYS A 109 -3.50 2.10 3.88
N TYR A 110 -4.52 2.15 4.74
CA TYR A 110 -5.78 2.81 4.44
C TYR A 110 -5.79 4.18 5.09
N VAL A 111 -5.88 5.22 4.27
CA VAL A 111 -5.82 6.62 4.71
C VAL A 111 -7.20 7.25 4.56
N THR A 112 -7.70 7.84 5.63
CA THR A 112 -8.93 8.65 5.69
C THR A 112 -8.61 10.08 6.11
N PRO A 113 -9.58 11.02 6.15
CA PRO A 113 -9.31 12.41 6.52
C PRO A 113 -8.69 12.59 7.91
N ASP A 114 -9.02 11.73 8.85
CA ASP A 114 -8.68 11.87 10.27
C ASP A 114 -7.67 10.82 10.76
N LYS A 115 -7.56 9.67 10.11
CA LYS A 115 -6.66 8.58 10.54
C LYS A 115 -6.02 7.85 9.38
N ALA A 116 -5.00 7.05 9.69
CA ALA A 116 -4.42 6.07 8.78
C ALA A 116 -4.28 4.72 9.50
N THR A 117 -4.60 3.62 8.83
CA THR A 117 -4.44 2.26 9.37
C THR A 117 -3.40 1.53 8.54
N LEU A 118 -2.30 1.15 9.18
CA LEU A 118 -1.21 0.38 8.58
C LEU A 118 -1.42 -1.11 8.87
N PHE A 119 -1.63 -1.89 7.82
CA PHE A 119 -1.75 -3.35 7.86
C PHE A 119 -0.38 -3.96 7.62
N ILE A 120 0.21 -4.51 8.66
CA ILE A 120 1.54 -5.10 8.67
C ILE A 120 1.56 -6.27 9.68
N ASN A 121 2.48 -7.23 9.54
CA ASN A 121 2.73 -8.17 10.63
C ASN A 121 3.21 -7.38 11.86
N THR A 122 2.34 -7.18 12.85
CA THR A 122 2.58 -6.28 13.99
C THR A 122 3.71 -6.77 14.90
N ALA A 123 3.97 -8.07 14.94
CA ALA A 123 5.04 -8.65 15.76
C ALA A 123 6.45 -8.17 15.37
N ARG A 124 6.60 -7.59 14.18
CA ARG A 124 7.89 -7.07 13.67
C ARG A 124 8.09 -5.56 13.91
N VAL A 125 7.08 -4.88 14.43
CA VAL A 125 7.12 -3.44 14.75
C VAL A 125 7.49 -3.28 16.22
N SER A 126 8.60 -2.61 16.50
CA SER A 126 9.00 -2.36 17.89
C SER A 126 8.00 -1.46 18.62
N ALA A 127 8.02 -1.50 19.95
CA ALA A 127 7.15 -0.65 20.77
C ALA A 127 7.41 0.85 20.50
N GLU A 128 8.68 1.23 20.27
CA GLU A 128 9.07 2.60 19.93
C GLU A 128 8.51 3.01 18.56
N ALA A 129 8.68 2.17 17.54
CA ALA A 129 8.16 2.44 16.19
C ALA A 129 6.63 2.51 16.20
N ALA A 130 5.96 1.64 16.96
CA ALA A 130 4.51 1.66 17.12
C ALA A 130 4.03 2.94 17.81
N ALA A 131 4.73 3.40 18.85
CA ALA A 131 4.42 4.64 19.54
C ALA A 131 4.63 5.86 18.62
N GLU A 132 5.71 5.87 17.84
CA GLU A 132 5.97 6.94 16.86
C GLU A 132 4.92 6.97 15.74
N LEU A 133 4.54 5.83 15.18
CA LEU A 133 3.45 5.74 14.19
C LEU A 133 2.15 6.27 14.78
N LYS A 134 1.78 5.86 15.99
CA LYS A 134 0.60 6.34 16.68
C LYS A 134 0.62 7.85 16.91
N ALA A 135 1.77 8.41 17.32
CA ALA A 135 1.95 9.86 17.48
C ALA A 135 1.79 10.63 16.16
N ASN A 136 2.03 9.97 15.02
CA ASN A 136 1.82 10.50 13.67
C ASN A 136 0.41 10.20 13.10
N GLY A 137 -0.54 9.69 13.91
CA GLY A 137 -1.91 9.41 13.50
C GLY A 137 -2.07 8.12 12.70
N VAL A 138 -1.16 7.15 12.90
CA VAL A 138 -1.19 5.85 12.24
C VAL A 138 -1.49 4.75 13.25
N GLU A 139 -2.57 4.02 13.04
CA GLU A 139 -2.93 2.82 13.80
C GLU A 139 -2.38 1.57 13.14
N LEU A 140 -2.01 0.56 13.93
CA LEU A 140 -1.54 -0.73 13.43
C LEU A 140 -2.68 -1.74 13.40
N ALA A 141 -2.70 -2.56 12.35
CA ALA A 141 -3.55 -3.74 12.22
C ALA A 141 -2.73 -4.89 11.62
N GLU A 142 -3.21 -6.13 11.77
CA GLU A 142 -2.53 -7.28 11.17
C GLU A 142 -2.65 -7.24 9.64
N TYR A 143 -1.60 -7.69 8.97
CA TYR A 143 -1.51 -7.69 7.50
C TYR A 143 -2.69 -8.38 6.83
N ASP A 144 -3.12 -9.53 7.39
CA ASP A 144 -4.18 -10.36 6.83
C ASP A 144 -5.59 -9.78 7.05
N ASP A 145 -5.73 -8.77 7.93
CA ASP A 145 -7.03 -8.16 8.24
C ASP A 145 -7.51 -7.16 7.18
N VAL A 146 -6.68 -6.81 6.20
CA VAL A 146 -7.00 -5.75 5.23
C VAL A 146 -8.33 -5.97 4.51
N LEU A 147 -8.63 -7.19 4.03
CA LEU A 147 -9.88 -7.46 3.33
C LEU A 147 -11.10 -7.39 4.26
N THR A 148 -10.97 -7.97 5.46
CA THR A 148 -12.02 -7.92 6.48
C THR A 148 -12.31 -6.49 6.91
N PHE A 149 -11.27 -5.69 7.09
CA PHE A 149 -11.38 -4.27 7.44
C PHE A 149 -12.11 -3.49 6.34
N LEU A 150 -11.74 -3.67 5.06
CA LEU A 150 -12.38 -2.97 3.95
C LEU A 150 -13.84 -3.40 3.76
N ALA A 151 -14.14 -4.69 3.95
CA ALA A 151 -15.50 -5.20 3.88
C ALA A 151 -16.40 -4.67 5.01
N ALA A 152 -15.82 -4.36 6.18
CA ALA A 152 -16.54 -3.88 7.37
C ALA A 152 -16.73 -2.35 7.42
N GLN A 153 -16.26 -1.59 6.42
CA GLN A 153 -16.47 -0.14 6.38
C GLN A 153 -17.96 0.17 6.21
N THR A 154 -18.48 1.09 7.03
CA THR A 154 -19.89 1.49 7.04
C THR A 154 -20.10 2.96 6.70
N GLU A 155 -19.05 3.77 6.76
CA GLU A 155 -19.09 5.19 6.40
C GLU A 155 -18.97 5.35 4.89
N GLU A 156 -19.77 6.23 4.31
CA GLU A 156 -19.69 6.53 2.87
C GLU A 156 -18.35 7.19 2.54
N GLN A 157 -17.59 6.57 1.67
CA GLN A 157 -16.27 7.07 1.25
C GLN A 157 -16.08 6.92 -0.25
N THR A 158 -15.41 7.92 -0.86
CA THR A 158 -14.86 7.79 -2.21
C THR A 158 -13.39 7.41 -2.07
N VAL A 159 -13.08 6.15 -2.41
CA VAL A 159 -11.76 5.55 -2.23
C VAL A 159 -10.98 5.60 -3.52
N LEU A 160 -9.84 6.30 -3.52
CA LEU A 160 -8.89 6.22 -4.63
C LEU A 160 -8.20 4.87 -4.63
N ALA A 161 -8.27 4.18 -5.76
CA ALA A 161 -7.52 2.95 -6.01
C ALA A 161 -6.86 3.01 -7.39
N ASP A 162 -5.53 2.92 -7.41
CA ASP A 162 -4.77 2.87 -8.66
C ASP A 162 -4.81 1.44 -9.23
N PRO A 163 -5.49 1.19 -10.37
CA PRO A 163 -5.61 -0.15 -10.95
C PRO A 163 -4.28 -0.78 -11.34
N VAL A 164 -3.22 0.01 -11.50
CA VAL A 164 -1.88 -0.49 -11.87
C VAL A 164 -1.18 -1.11 -10.66
N SER A 165 -1.47 -0.63 -9.45
CA SER A 165 -0.78 -1.03 -8.23
C SER A 165 -1.62 -1.88 -7.28
N VAL A 166 -2.95 -1.67 -7.24
CA VAL A 166 -3.84 -2.43 -6.37
C VAL A 166 -4.04 -3.85 -6.90
N ASN A 167 -3.93 -4.86 -6.04
CA ASN A 167 -4.26 -6.22 -6.42
C ASN A 167 -5.78 -6.42 -6.57
N TYR A 168 -6.15 -7.43 -7.35
CA TYR A 168 -7.54 -7.61 -7.74
C TYR A 168 -8.45 -8.06 -6.59
N ALA A 169 -7.94 -8.83 -5.62
CA ALA A 169 -8.71 -9.25 -4.44
C ALA A 169 -9.12 -8.04 -3.59
N VAL A 170 -8.20 -7.15 -3.31
CA VAL A 170 -8.45 -5.90 -2.59
C VAL A 170 -9.41 -5.01 -3.37
N TYR A 171 -9.19 -4.86 -4.68
CA TYR A 171 -10.05 -4.04 -5.53
C TYR A 171 -11.50 -4.56 -5.54
N GLN A 172 -11.70 -5.88 -5.66
CA GLN A 172 -13.03 -6.49 -5.59
C GLN A 172 -13.70 -6.27 -4.23
N THR A 173 -12.95 -6.37 -3.14
CA THR A 173 -13.48 -6.12 -1.80
C THR A 173 -13.96 -4.68 -1.65
N LEU A 174 -13.20 -3.70 -2.16
CA LEU A 174 -13.63 -2.30 -2.19
C LEU A 174 -14.93 -2.13 -2.99
N GLN A 175 -15.01 -2.74 -4.19
CA GLN A 175 -16.20 -2.63 -5.04
C GLN A 175 -17.44 -3.33 -4.47
N ALA A 176 -17.25 -4.40 -3.71
CA ALA A 176 -18.35 -5.17 -3.11
C ALA A 176 -18.96 -4.46 -1.90
N ASN A 177 -18.28 -3.51 -1.28
CA ASN A 177 -18.80 -2.78 -0.14
C ASN A 177 -19.67 -1.60 -0.61
N PRO A 178 -20.99 -1.58 -0.30
CA PRO A 178 -21.91 -0.54 -0.77
C PRO A 178 -21.64 0.86 -0.19
N ALA A 179 -20.91 0.96 0.93
CA ALA A 179 -20.49 2.23 1.51
C ALA A 179 -19.28 2.86 0.78
N LEU A 180 -18.58 2.08 -0.05
CA LEU A 180 -17.37 2.53 -0.72
C LEU A 180 -17.61 2.77 -2.22
N THR A 181 -17.36 3.99 -2.68
CA THR A 181 -17.31 4.31 -4.10
C THR A 181 -15.85 4.30 -4.55
N VAL A 182 -15.48 3.34 -5.39
CA VAL A 182 -14.11 3.24 -5.90
C VAL A 182 -13.90 4.22 -7.04
N LYS A 183 -12.89 5.07 -6.92
CA LYS A 183 -12.41 5.95 -7.98
C LYS A 183 -11.10 5.42 -8.53
N ASP A 184 -11.12 4.99 -9.79
CA ASP A 184 -9.94 4.62 -10.56
C ASP A 184 -9.14 5.89 -10.88
N GLU A 185 -8.02 6.09 -10.21
CA GLU A 185 -7.16 7.26 -10.40
C GLU A 185 -5.70 6.85 -10.13
N ALA A 186 -4.76 7.51 -10.81
CA ALA A 186 -3.34 7.30 -10.57
C ALA A 186 -2.96 7.70 -9.14
N ASP A 187 -2.08 6.91 -8.52
CA ASP A 187 -1.63 7.17 -7.14
C ASP A 187 -0.89 8.50 -7.04
N PRO A 188 -1.44 9.51 -6.30
CA PRO A 188 -0.82 10.81 -6.15
C PRO A 188 0.53 10.78 -5.41
N LEU A 189 0.81 9.71 -4.67
CA LEU A 189 2.09 9.54 -3.98
C LEU A 189 3.28 9.42 -4.95
N LEU A 190 3.05 8.94 -6.16
CA LEU A 190 4.13 8.79 -7.14
C LEU A 190 4.77 10.14 -7.51
N PRO A 191 4.04 11.16 -7.98
CA PRO A 191 4.62 12.48 -8.22
C PRO A 191 5.06 13.19 -6.93
N MET A 192 4.35 13.01 -5.81
CA MET A 192 4.75 13.61 -4.52
C MET A 192 6.13 13.12 -4.07
N LYS A 193 6.39 11.82 -4.14
CA LYS A 193 7.69 11.21 -3.86
C LYS A 193 8.76 11.58 -4.90
N GLY A 194 8.35 11.77 -6.15
CA GLY A 194 9.23 12.13 -7.27
C GLY A 194 9.87 13.51 -7.10
N VAL A 195 9.14 14.47 -6.54
CA VAL A 195 9.63 15.81 -6.23
C VAL A 195 10.28 15.80 -4.84
N LYS A 196 11.60 15.62 -4.83
CA LYS A 196 12.36 15.51 -3.58
C LYS A 196 12.42 16.85 -2.84
N ASN A 197 12.26 16.78 -1.51
CA ASN A 197 12.55 17.93 -0.64
C ASN A 197 14.08 18.19 -0.52
N GLU A 198 14.46 19.31 0.11
CA GLU A 198 15.86 19.71 0.21
C GLU A 198 16.74 18.70 0.96
N VAL A 199 16.19 18.05 2.01
CA VAL A 199 16.88 17.03 2.79
C VAL A 199 17.12 15.78 1.93
N GLU A 200 16.10 15.29 1.25
CA GLU A 200 16.18 14.16 0.32
C GLU A 200 17.18 14.45 -0.82
N LEU A 201 17.19 15.68 -1.35
CA LEU A 201 18.14 16.10 -2.38
C LEU A 201 19.58 16.08 -1.87
N ALA A 202 19.83 16.60 -0.66
CA ALA A 202 21.15 16.64 -0.07
C ALA A 202 21.71 15.22 0.14
N HIS A 203 20.90 14.32 0.76
CA HIS A 203 21.29 12.93 0.98
C HIS A 203 21.43 12.14 -0.32
N THR A 204 20.60 12.40 -1.33
CA THR A 204 20.74 11.77 -2.65
C THR A 204 22.07 12.14 -3.28
N ARG A 205 22.46 13.43 -3.26
CA ARG A 205 23.75 13.87 -3.81
C ARG A 205 24.92 13.23 -3.07
N GLU A 206 24.87 13.21 -1.73
CA GLU A 206 25.92 12.57 -0.92
C GLU A 206 26.03 11.07 -1.20
N ALA A 207 24.90 10.36 -1.31
CA ALA A 207 24.90 8.93 -1.64
C ALA A 207 25.56 8.67 -3.00
N HIS A 208 25.22 9.45 -4.03
CA HIS A 208 25.83 9.31 -5.36
C HIS A 208 27.32 9.63 -5.38
N ILE A 209 27.80 10.58 -4.55
CA ILE A 209 29.23 10.87 -4.42
C ILE A 209 29.98 9.69 -3.79
N ARG A 210 29.35 9.01 -2.82
CA ARG A 210 29.95 7.83 -2.16
C ARG A 210 29.94 6.58 -3.02
N ASP A 211 28.93 6.44 -3.88
CA ASP A 211 28.74 5.25 -4.73
C ASP A 211 29.54 5.33 -6.05
N GLY A 212 29.82 6.51 -6.53
CA GLY A 212 30.60 6.78 -7.76
C GLY A 212 32.05 7.04 -7.50
#